data_e7e45d7b06f6278a9b490c617456627a
#
_entry.id   e7e45d7b06f6278a9b490c617456627a
#
_cell.length_a   1.000
_cell.length_b   1.000
_cell.length_c   1.000
_cell.angle_alpha   90.00
_cell.angle_beta   90.00
_cell.angle_gamma   90.00
#
_symmetry.space_group_name_H-M   'P 1'
#
loop_
_entity.id
_entity.type
_entity.pdbx_description
1 polymer ?
#
loop_
_entity_poly.entity_id
_entity_poly.type
_entity_poly.pdbx_seq_one_letter_code
_entity_poly.pdbx_strand_id
1 'polypeptide(L)'
;MIRDILGDARYASLRHPKMVQRGFGEYGSVFRGVEGPKNILLCCPEHTNIGDQAITLAECRMLQQSERPFIALSGDTTKALKGLERYVSQEDVVFLHGGGNMGTLYRNEEEYRLNVISLLKHNRIVLFPQTMSYDDTAESQRFLRHTQRVYGAHPDLHLFAREQVSYERMSKAYPNNDVRLVPDIVLSVQGEDDADFAGRHGVLLCMRNDVEKTMTDSSRQMIEQVAAGIDPEFRYTDTTVDSKYAPISQERGKQLVLDKWEEFKHARLVITDRLHGMIFSAITGTPCVALNNSNGKVGFEYEWLKDLPYIGFVDDSTDETAIIKAVKIVMAAGSTDFASAGLDRHFGPLVTLIP
;
A
#
# COMPACT_ATOMS: atom_id res chain seq x y z
N MET A 1 -30.82 -12.47 -1.96
CA MET A 1 -32.00 -12.00 -2.71
C MET A 1 -32.17 -10.48 -2.70
N ILE A 2 -32.51 -9.78 -1.60
CA ILE A 2 -32.64 -8.30 -1.60
C ILE A 2 -31.29 -7.61 -1.84
N ARG A 3 -30.21 -8.11 -1.23
CA ARG A 3 -28.84 -7.62 -1.45
C ARG A 3 -28.39 -7.78 -2.91
N ASP A 4 -28.75 -8.89 -3.55
CA ASP A 4 -28.39 -9.19 -4.94
C ASP A 4 -29.14 -8.29 -5.94
N ILE A 5 -30.36 -7.85 -5.57
CA ILE A 5 -31.20 -6.98 -6.41
C ILE A 5 -30.76 -5.50 -6.28
N LEU A 6 -30.43 -5.06 -5.08
CA LEU A 6 -30.13 -3.65 -4.80
C LEU A 6 -28.63 -3.29 -4.99
N GLY A 7 -27.76 -4.29 -4.98
CA GLY A 7 -26.32 -4.10 -4.84
C GLY A 7 -25.91 -3.77 -3.40
N ASP A 8 -24.65 -4.04 -3.06
CA ASP A 8 -24.17 -3.98 -1.69
C ASP A 8 -24.25 -2.58 -1.07
N ALA A 9 -23.92 -1.52 -1.82
CA ALA A 9 -23.96 -0.15 -1.33
C ALA A 9 -25.40 0.32 -0.98
N ARG A 10 -26.38 -0.03 -1.81
CA ARG A 10 -27.80 0.30 -1.54
C ARG A 10 -28.36 -0.51 -0.37
N TYR A 11 -27.98 -1.78 -0.27
CA TYR A 11 -28.36 -2.63 0.85
C TYR A 11 -27.77 -2.14 2.18
N ALA A 12 -26.48 -1.79 2.19
CA ALA A 12 -25.81 -1.21 3.36
C ALA A 12 -26.46 0.13 3.77
N SER A 13 -26.80 0.99 2.82
CA SER A 13 -27.46 2.28 3.10
C SER A 13 -28.86 2.13 3.69
N LEU A 14 -29.61 1.07 3.32
CA LEU A 14 -30.91 0.76 3.93
C LEU A 14 -30.77 0.28 5.38
N ARG A 15 -29.68 -0.43 5.72
CA ARG A 15 -29.43 -0.91 7.08
C ARG A 15 -28.89 0.19 8.01
N HIS A 16 -28.25 1.23 7.47
CA HIS A 16 -27.57 2.25 8.23
C HIS A 16 -27.98 3.68 7.84
N PRO A 17 -29.28 4.04 7.91
CA PRO A 17 -29.76 5.35 7.44
C PRO A 17 -29.15 6.53 8.18
N LYS A 18 -28.79 6.37 9.47
CA LYS A 18 -28.09 7.44 10.24
C LYS A 18 -26.67 7.68 9.73
N MET A 19 -25.95 6.64 9.28
CA MET A 19 -24.62 6.78 8.68
C MET A 19 -24.70 7.49 7.32
N VAL A 20 -25.73 7.19 6.52
CA VAL A 20 -25.96 7.89 5.25
C VAL A 20 -26.22 9.38 5.50
N GLN A 21 -27.05 9.73 6.51
CA GLN A 21 -27.35 11.11 6.87
C GLN A 21 -26.10 11.85 7.40
N ARG A 22 -25.29 11.20 8.23
CA ARG A 22 -23.99 11.73 8.68
C ARG A 22 -23.06 11.98 7.51
N GLY A 23 -22.93 11.02 6.60
CA GLY A 23 -22.13 11.12 5.38
C GLY A 23 -22.50 12.33 4.51
N PHE A 24 -23.78 12.66 4.37
CA PHE A 24 -24.19 13.86 3.62
C PHE A 24 -23.59 15.15 4.20
N GLY A 25 -23.53 15.28 5.51
CA GLY A 25 -22.91 16.44 6.16
C GLY A 25 -21.40 16.48 5.99
N GLU A 26 -20.74 15.34 6.15
CA GLU A 26 -19.28 15.18 6.01
C GLU A 26 -18.84 15.46 4.56
N TYR A 27 -19.46 14.83 3.56
CA TYR A 27 -19.18 15.11 2.16
C TYR A 27 -19.46 16.58 1.80
N GLY A 28 -20.57 17.14 2.25
CA GLY A 28 -20.90 18.55 2.00
C GLY A 28 -19.84 19.51 2.52
N SER A 29 -19.16 19.19 3.63
CA SER A 29 -18.07 20.01 4.15
C SER A 29 -16.79 19.88 3.32
N VAL A 30 -16.46 18.67 2.88
CA VAL A 30 -15.22 18.37 2.13
C VAL A 30 -15.31 18.91 0.69
N PHE A 31 -16.46 18.77 0.03
CA PHE A 31 -16.66 19.23 -1.35
C PHE A 31 -17.01 20.72 -1.47
N ARG A 32 -17.21 21.41 -0.34
CA ARG A 32 -17.59 22.84 -0.35
C ARG A 32 -16.50 23.71 -0.98
N GLY A 33 -16.87 24.42 -2.05
CA GLY A 33 -15.98 25.35 -2.74
C GLY A 33 -15.00 24.65 -3.72
N VAL A 34 -15.14 23.35 -3.92
CA VAL A 34 -14.37 22.63 -4.95
C VAL A 34 -15.21 22.56 -6.22
N GLU A 35 -14.87 23.39 -7.19
CA GLU A 35 -15.58 23.50 -8.48
C GLU A 35 -14.84 22.75 -9.60
N GLY A 36 -15.58 22.39 -10.65
CA GLY A 36 -15.04 21.73 -11.83
C GLY A 36 -14.72 20.25 -11.63
N PRO A 37 -14.16 19.62 -12.68
CA PRO A 37 -13.70 18.24 -12.62
C PRO A 37 -12.55 18.05 -11.63
N LYS A 38 -12.61 16.98 -10.85
CA LYS A 38 -11.65 16.71 -9.77
C LYS A 38 -11.21 15.26 -9.72
N ASN A 39 -10.11 15.02 -9.04
CA ASN A 39 -9.60 13.71 -8.69
C ASN A 39 -10.05 13.35 -7.27
N ILE A 40 -10.67 12.18 -7.07
CA ILE A 40 -11.23 11.77 -5.79
C ILE A 40 -10.58 10.46 -5.36
N LEU A 41 -9.73 10.51 -4.34
CA LEU A 41 -9.12 9.32 -3.72
C LEU A 41 -10.03 8.81 -2.61
N LEU A 42 -10.43 7.56 -2.70
CA LEU A 42 -11.30 6.89 -1.74
C LEU A 42 -10.58 5.75 -1.01
N CYS A 43 -11.13 5.34 0.12
CA CYS A 43 -10.65 4.23 0.93
C CYS A 43 -9.30 4.49 1.61
N CYS A 44 -8.92 5.75 1.85
CA CYS A 44 -7.71 6.05 2.63
C CYS A 44 -7.80 5.40 4.02
N PRO A 45 -6.76 4.67 4.46
CA PRO A 45 -6.79 3.93 5.71
C PRO A 45 -6.77 4.85 6.95
N GLU A 46 -7.52 4.45 7.98
CA GLU A 46 -7.52 5.08 9.31
C GLU A 46 -6.86 4.18 10.36
N HIS A 47 -6.35 3.01 9.94
CA HIS A 47 -5.66 2.08 10.82
C HIS A 47 -4.17 2.42 10.98
N THR A 48 -3.52 1.72 11.89
CA THR A 48 -2.19 2.03 12.42
C THR A 48 -1.02 1.46 11.60
N ASN A 49 -1.26 0.89 10.41
CA ASN A 49 -0.20 0.42 9.52
C ASN A 49 0.44 1.61 8.78
N ILE A 50 1.69 1.93 9.13
CA ILE A 50 2.44 3.05 8.54
C ILE A 50 2.74 2.80 7.06
N GLY A 51 2.86 1.53 6.63
CA GLY A 51 3.01 1.19 5.23
C GLY A 51 1.83 1.67 4.38
N ASP A 52 0.60 1.40 4.82
CA ASP A 52 -0.60 1.84 4.10
C ASP A 52 -0.79 3.37 4.21
N GLN A 53 -0.34 3.99 5.31
CA GLN A 53 -0.27 5.46 5.41
C GLN A 53 0.74 6.06 4.42
N ALA A 54 1.87 5.37 4.17
CA ALA A 54 2.86 5.78 3.17
C ALA A 54 2.32 5.65 1.74
N ILE A 55 1.55 4.61 1.46
CA ILE A 55 0.81 4.47 0.19
C ILE A 55 -0.11 5.69 -0.01
N THR A 56 -0.93 6.04 0.98
CA THR A 56 -1.81 7.23 0.92
C THR A 56 -1.00 8.51 0.66
N LEU A 57 0.13 8.67 1.34
CA LEU A 57 0.99 9.85 1.14
C LEU A 57 1.53 9.92 -0.30
N ALA A 58 1.98 8.80 -0.85
CA ALA A 58 2.48 8.70 -2.22
C ALA A 58 1.38 8.97 -3.26
N GLU A 59 0.19 8.40 -3.07
CA GLU A 59 -1.00 8.63 -3.89
C GLU A 59 -1.40 10.11 -3.89
N CYS A 60 -1.47 10.74 -2.71
CA CYS A 60 -1.75 12.17 -2.59
C CYS A 60 -0.69 13.02 -3.30
N ARG A 61 0.61 12.72 -3.13
CA ARG A 61 1.69 13.44 -3.82
C ARG A 61 1.58 13.29 -5.34
N MET A 62 1.23 12.12 -5.84
CA MET A 62 1.06 11.89 -7.27
C MET A 62 -0.16 12.66 -7.80
N LEU A 63 -1.29 12.65 -7.11
CA LEU A 63 -2.50 13.39 -7.49
C LEU A 63 -2.33 14.90 -7.40
N GLN A 64 -1.47 15.39 -6.50
CA GLN A 64 -1.13 16.83 -6.39
C GLN A 64 -0.36 17.38 -7.60
N GLN A 65 0.25 16.52 -8.40
CA GLN A 65 0.95 16.94 -9.63
C GLN A 65 -0.02 17.26 -10.78
N SER A 66 -1.29 16.86 -10.65
CA SER A 66 -2.36 17.21 -11.60
C SER A 66 -2.81 18.65 -11.41
N GLU A 67 -3.26 19.29 -12.49
CA GLU A 67 -3.90 20.62 -12.45
C GLU A 67 -5.30 20.57 -11.82
N ARG A 68 -5.92 19.39 -11.78
CA ARG A 68 -7.25 19.22 -11.17
C ARG A 68 -7.16 19.24 -9.64
N PRO A 69 -8.11 19.87 -8.97
CA PRO A 69 -8.23 19.74 -7.53
C PRO A 69 -8.43 18.26 -7.16
N PHE A 70 -7.81 17.81 -6.05
CA PHE A 70 -8.04 16.48 -5.56
C PHE A 70 -8.62 16.47 -4.14
N ILE A 71 -9.40 15.44 -3.85
CA ILE A 71 -10.02 15.21 -2.54
C ILE A 71 -9.67 13.79 -2.12
N ALA A 72 -9.13 13.63 -0.91
CA ALA A 72 -8.87 12.32 -0.31
C ALA A 72 -9.86 12.07 0.84
N LEU A 73 -10.54 10.92 0.79
CA LEU A 73 -11.55 10.51 1.76
C LEU A 73 -11.13 9.24 2.49
N SER A 74 -11.28 9.27 3.79
CA SER A 74 -11.00 8.11 4.64
C SER A 74 -12.04 6.98 4.48
N GLY A 75 -11.66 5.77 4.91
CA GLY A 75 -12.49 4.58 4.82
C GLY A 75 -13.81 4.71 5.57
N ASP A 76 -13.85 5.43 6.70
CA ASP A 76 -15.10 5.62 7.47
C ASP A 76 -16.09 6.53 6.75
N THR A 77 -15.61 7.57 6.08
CA THR A 77 -16.45 8.45 5.25
C THR A 77 -17.03 7.68 4.07
N THR A 78 -16.27 6.74 3.49
CA THR A 78 -16.73 5.90 2.37
C THR A 78 -17.80 4.87 2.77
N LYS A 79 -18.00 4.56 4.05
CA LYS A 79 -19.13 3.72 4.51
C LYS A 79 -20.49 4.31 4.17
N ALA A 80 -20.59 5.62 4.02
CA ALA A 80 -21.80 6.34 3.67
C ALA A 80 -21.91 6.65 2.16
N LEU A 81 -21.37 5.81 1.31
CA LEU A 81 -21.15 6.01 -0.14
C LEU A 81 -22.35 6.59 -0.90
N LYS A 82 -23.58 6.24 -0.53
CA LYS A 82 -24.78 6.77 -1.22
C LYS A 82 -24.87 8.29 -1.18
N GLY A 83 -24.28 8.92 -0.17
CA GLY A 83 -24.17 10.37 -0.08
C GLY A 83 -23.20 10.99 -1.08
N LEU A 84 -22.17 10.22 -1.43
CA LEU A 84 -21.11 10.63 -2.36
C LEU A 84 -21.64 10.90 -3.77
N GLU A 85 -22.62 10.13 -4.25
CA GLU A 85 -23.24 10.29 -5.59
C GLU A 85 -23.67 11.75 -5.89
N ARG A 86 -23.98 12.55 -4.85
CA ARG A 86 -24.40 13.94 -5.02
C ARG A 86 -23.26 14.90 -5.34
N TYR A 87 -22.04 14.50 -5.00
CA TYR A 87 -20.86 15.36 -5.07
C TYR A 87 -19.88 14.93 -6.17
N VAL A 88 -20.11 13.75 -6.75
CA VAL A 88 -19.29 13.21 -7.84
C VAL A 88 -19.99 13.48 -9.17
N SER A 89 -19.33 14.22 -10.04
CA SER A 89 -19.77 14.44 -11.42
C SER A 89 -19.24 13.33 -12.34
N GLN A 90 -19.80 13.18 -13.54
CA GLN A 90 -19.29 12.20 -14.52
C GLN A 90 -17.88 12.53 -15.06
N GLU A 91 -17.45 13.78 -14.94
CA GLU A 91 -16.13 14.24 -15.37
C GLU A 91 -15.04 13.99 -14.32
N ASP A 92 -15.42 13.65 -13.08
CA ASP A 92 -14.49 13.33 -12.00
C ASP A 92 -13.85 11.96 -12.24
N VAL A 93 -12.56 11.85 -11.91
CA VAL A 93 -11.86 10.57 -11.87
C VAL A 93 -11.75 10.08 -10.43
N VAL A 94 -12.15 8.83 -10.22
CA VAL A 94 -12.15 8.20 -8.90
C VAL A 94 -10.96 7.27 -8.78
N PHE A 95 -10.15 7.49 -7.76
CA PHE A 95 -9.01 6.65 -7.41
C PHE A 95 -9.34 5.83 -6.18
N LEU A 96 -9.00 4.56 -6.21
CA LEU A 96 -9.14 3.65 -5.09
C LEU A 96 -7.77 3.34 -4.51
N HIS A 97 -7.66 3.46 -3.18
CA HIS A 97 -6.42 3.22 -2.45
C HIS A 97 -5.79 1.87 -2.78
N GLY A 98 -4.46 1.87 -2.98
CA GLY A 98 -3.65 0.72 -3.29
C GLY A 98 -3.33 -0.18 -2.09
N GLY A 99 -2.24 -0.94 -2.20
CA GLY A 99 -1.70 -1.72 -1.09
C GLY A 99 -1.80 -3.23 -1.25
N GLY A 100 -1.91 -3.95 -0.13
CA GLY A 100 -1.87 -5.41 -0.11
C GLY A 100 -3.16 -6.08 0.34
N ASN A 101 -4.30 -5.46 0.09
CA ASN A 101 -5.58 -5.83 0.70
C ASN A 101 -6.68 -6.26 -0.31
N MET A 102 -6.32 -6.55 -1.57
CA MET A 102 -7.25 -7.06 -2.57
C MET A 102 -7.42 -8.58 -2.42
N GLY A 103 -8.57 -8.99 -1.90
CA GLY A 103 -8.87 -10.40 -1.68
C GLY A 103 -9.71 -10.68 -0.44
N THR A 104 -9.62 -11.93 0.06
CA THR A 104 -10.46 -12.39 1.18
C THR A 104 -9.88 -12.14 2.55
N LEU A 105 -8.55 -11.97 2.67
CA LEU A 105 -7.90 -11.71 3.95
C LEU A 105 -8.38 -10.39 4.59
N TYR A 106 -8.55 -9.36 3.75
CA TYR A 106 -9.08 -8.04 4.16
C TYR A 106 -10.41 -7.77 3.45
N ARG A 107 -11.36 -8.67 3.65
CA ARG A 107 -12.64 -8.70 2.93
C ARG A 107 -13.41 -7.38 3.00
N ASN A 108 -13.37 -6.68 4.12
CA ASN A 108 -14.05 -5.39 4.27
C ASN A 108 -13.55 -4.36 3.27
N GLU A 109 -12.22 -4.31 3.03
CA GLU A 109 -11.60 -3.39 2.07
C GLU A 109 -12.05 -3.70 0.64
N GLU A 110 -12.12 -4.99 0.30
CA GLU A 110 -12.61 -5.41 -1.01
C GLU A 110 -14.11 -5.13 -1.17
N GLU A 111 -14.93 -5.31 -0.14
CA GLU A 111 -16.35 -4.96 -0.15
C GLU A 111 -16.56 -3.45 -0.34
N TYR A 112 -15.66 -2.59 0.18
CA TYR A 112 -15.70 -1.14 -0.10
C TYR A 112 -15.45 -0.84 -1.57
N ARG A 113 -14.40 -1.42 -2.16
CA ARG A 113 -14.11 -1.27 -3.58
C ARG A 113 -15.29 -1.69 -4.45
N LEU A 114 -15.87 -2.85 -4.17
CA LEU A 114 -17.09 -3.34 -4.86
C LEU A 114 -18.25 -2.34 -4.77
N ASN A 115 -18.43 -1.73 -3.61
CA ASN A 115 -19.50 -0.74 -3.40
C ASN A 115 -19.25 0.53 -4.21
N VAL A 116 -18.01 1.06 -4.23
CA VAL A 116 -17.66 2.23 -5.04
C VAL A 116 -17.84 1.94 -6.51
N ILE A 117 -17.28 0.84 -7.02
CA ILE A 117 -17.34 0.45 -8.43
C ILE A 117 -18.81 0.25 -8.86
N SER A 118 -19.64 -0.35 -8.01
CA SER A 118 -21.07 -0.54 -8.30
C SER A 118 -21.86 0.75 -8.30
N LEU A 119 -21.45 1.74 -7.51
CA LEU A 119 -22.14 3.00 -7.34
C LEU A 119 -21.80 4.00 -8.45
N LEU A 120 -20.51 4.13 -8.77
CA LEU A 120 -19.97 5.16 -9.65
C LEU A 120 -19.73 4.62 -11.08
N LYS A 121 -20.77 4.03 -11.67
CA LYS A 121 -20.73 3.29 -12.95
C LYS A 121 -20.34 4.13 -14.17
N HIS A 122 -20.41 5.44 -14.08
CA HIS A 122 -20.20 6.36 -15.19
C HIS A 122 -18.90 7.17 -15.06
N ASN A 123 -18.16 6.93 -14.01
CA ASN A 123 -16.87 7.57 -13.77
C ASN A 123 -15.72 6.67 -14.23
N ARG A 124 -14.62 7.27 -14.66
CA ARG A 124 -13.36 6.54 -14.71
C ARG A 124 -12.95 6.19 -13.28
N ILE A 125 -12.62 4.91 -13.06
CA ILE A 125 -12.11 4.42 -11.79
C ILE A 125 -10.72 3.82 -12.00
N VAL A 126 -9.77 4.25 -11.19
CA VAL A 126 -8.39 3.76 -11.20
C VAL A 126 -8.09 3.15 -9.84
N LEU A 127 -7.84 1.84 -9.79
CA LEU A 127 -7.35 1.17 -8.59
C LEU A 127 -5.83 1.29 -8.57
N PHE A 128 -5.30 2.00 -7.58
CA PHE A 128 -3.87 2.12 -7.34
C PHE A 128 -3.20 0.75 -7.11
N PRO A 129 -1.87 0.64 -7.23
CA PRO A 129 -1.16 -0.64 -7.25
C PRO A 129 -1.49 -1.54 -6.07
N GLN A 130 -1.94 -2.78 -6.36
CA GLN A 130 -2.42 -3.75 -5.39
C GLN A 130 -1.70 -5.10 -5.48
N THR A 131 -1.60 -5.79 -4.34
CA THR A 131 -1.38 -7.24 -4.29
C THR A 131 -2.71 -7.96 -4.23
N MET A 132 -2.94 -8.88 -5.17
CA MET A 132 -4.14 -9.71 -5.22
C MET A 132 -3.90 -11.08 -4.56
N SER A 133 -4.71 -11.43 -3.55
CA SER A 133 -4.61 -12.70 -2.82
C SER A 133 -5.97 -13.31 -2.53
N TYR A 134 -6.31 -14.36 -3.28
CA TYR A 134 -7.46 -15.24 -3.03
C TYR A 134 -6.95 -16.67 -2.85
N ASP A 135 -7.38 -17.33 -1.78
CA ASP A 135 -7.07 -18.73 -1.53
C ASP A 135 -8.04 -19.68 -2.28
N ASP A 136 -7.77 -20.98 -2.20
CA ASP A 136 -8.56 -22.01 -2.91
C ASP A 136 -9.81 -22.45 -2.14
N THR A 137 -10.16 -21.80 -1.02
CA THR A 137 -11.37 -22.13 -0.29
C THR A 137 -12.62 -21.83 -1.11
N ALA A 138 -13.66 -22.61 -0.92
CA ALA A 138 -14.94 -22.43 -1.63
C ALA A 138 -15.56 -21.04 -1.37
N GLU A 139 -15.28 -20.44 -0.21
CA GLU A 139 -15.72 -19.09 0.14
C GLU A 139 -14.96 -18.03 -0.65
N SER A 140 -13.63 -18.11 -0.64
CA SER A 140 -12.74 -17.20 -1.38
C SER A 140 -13.06 -17.24 -2.87
N GLN A 141 -13.22 -18.41 -3.44
CA GLN A 141 -13.54 -18.58 -4.86
C GLN A 141 -14.96 -18.08 -5.21
N ARG A 142 -15.94 -18.17 -4.30
CA ARG A 142 -17.26 -17.53 -4.49
C ARG A 142 -17.15 -16.01 -4.47
N PHE A 143 -16.34 -15.47 -3.58
CA PHE A 143 -16.13 -14.04 -3.47
C PHE A 143 -15.37 -13.50 -4.70
N LEU A 144 -14.36 -14.19 -5.18
CA LEU A 144 -13.67 -13.87 -6.43
C LEU A 144 -14.64 -13.80 -7.63
N ARG A 145 -15.53 -14.79 -7.77
CA ARG A 145 -16.56 -14.74 -8.83
C ARG A 145 -17.51 -13.54 -8.69
N HIS A 146 -17.74 -13.06 -7.46
CA HIS A 146 -18.51 -11.85 -7.25
C HIS A 146 -17.76 -10.62 -7.70
N THR A 147 -16.47 -10.48 -7.34
CA THR A 147 -15.62 -9.36 -7.80
C THR A 147 -15.47 -9.35 -9.31
N GLN A 148 -15.28 -10.51 -9.94
CA GLN A 148 -15.21 -10.65 -11.41
C GLN A 148 -16.44 -10.07 -12.11
N ARG A 149 -17.65 -10.34 -11.57
CA ARG A 149 -18.88 -9.79 -12.15
C ARG A 149 -18.99 -8.28 -12.00
N VAL A 150 -18.62 -7.74 -10.84
CA VAL A 150 -18.72 -6.30 -10.57
C VAL A 150 -17.68 -5.54 -11.36
N TYR A 151 -16.42 -5.98 -11.31
CA TYR A 151 -15.32 -5.32 -12.01
C TYR A 151 -15.48 -5.41 -13.53
N GLY A 152 -15.78 -6.61 -14.04
CA GLY A 152 -15.95 -6.83 -15.47
C GLY A 152 -17.20 -6.15 -16.09
N ALA A 153 -18.14 -5.71 -15.26
CA ALA A 153 -19.31 -4.94 -15.70
C ALA A 153 -19.06 -3.43 -15.75
N HIS A 154 -17.95 -2.96 -15.19
CA HIS A 154 -17.63 -1.53 -15.17
C HIS A 154 -16.94 -1.11 -16.48
N PRO A 155 -17.43 -0.10 -17.22
CA PRO A 155 -16.94 0.22 -18.57
C PRO A 155 -15.55 0.92 -18.59
N ASP A 156 -15.15 1.60 -17.52
CA ASP A 156 -13.91 2.39 -17.47
C ASP A 156 -13.23 2.18 -16.10
N LEU A 157 -12.84 0.92 -15.81
CA LEU A 157 -12.12 0.51 -14.61
C LEU A 157 -10.71 0.02 -14.97
N HIS A 158 -9.71 0.73 -14.46
CA HIS A 158 -8.30 0.43 -14.63
C HIS A 158 -7.73 -0.16 -13.34
N LEU A 159 -7.04 -1.29 -13.45
CA LEU A 159 -6.48 -2.03 -12.33
C LEU A 159 -4.94 -2.01 -12.41
N PHE A 160 -4.31 -1.64 -11.32
CA PHE A 160 -2.85 -1.71 -11.22
C PHE A 160 -2.42 -2.79 -10.23
N ALA A 161 -1.57 -3.69 -10.69
CA ALA A 161 -0.84 -4.61 -9.83
C ALA A 161 0.53 -4.01 -9.48
N ARG A 162 1.03 -4.24 -8.25
CA ARG A 162 2.36 -3.76 -7.85
C ARG A 162 3.48 -4.77 -8.07
N GLU A 163 3.15 -6.05 -8.33
CA GLU A 163 4.13 -7.11 -8.58
C GLU A 163 3.58 -8.12 -9.60
N GLN A 164 4.51 -8.84 -10.24
CA GLN A 164 4.24 -9.71 -11.40
C GLN A 164 3.17 -10.77 -11.10
N VAL A 165 3.20 -11.39 -9.92
CA VAL A 165 2.26 -12.45 -9.55
C VAL A 165 0.82 -11.92 -9.47
N SER A 166 0.62 -10.73 -8.92
CA SER A 166 -0.70 -10.09 -8.89
C SER A 166 -1.14 -9.62 -10.26
N TYR A 167 -0.21 -9.14 -11.10
CA TYR A 167 -0.52 -8.79 -12.48
C TYR A 167 -1.08 -9.98 -13.26
N GLU A 168 -0.44 -11.15 -13.17
CA GLU A 168 -0.91 -12.38 -13.82
C GLU A 168 -2.26 -12.84 -13.29
N ARG A 169 -2.44 -12.79 -11.95
CA ARG A 169 -3.72 -13.13 -11.28
C ARG A 169 -4.84 -12.19 -11.69
N MET A 170 -4.60 -10.87 -11.68
CA MET A 170 -5.59 -9.86 -12.09
C MET A 170 -5.94 -9.97 -13.56
N SER A 171 -4.95 -10.12 -14.45
CA SER A 171 -5.17 -10.28 -15.89
C SER A 171 -6.02 -11.50 -16.22
N LYS A 172 -5.81 -12.60 -15.50
CA LYS A 172 -6.64 -13.81 -15.62
C LYS A 172 -8.03 -13.64 -15.04
N ALA A 173 -8.13 -12.96 -13.88
CA ALA A 173 -9.39 -12.79 -13.18
C ALA A 173 -10.33 -11.77 -13.84
N TYR A 174 -9.75 -10.70 -14.40
CA TYR A 174 -10.48 -9.53 -14.93
C TYR A 174 -10.14 -9.25 -16.41
N PRO A 175 -10.41 -10.19 -17.33
CA PRO A 175 -9.96 -10.10 -18.72
C PRO A 175 -10.62 -8.96 -19.52
N ASN A 176 -11.68 -8.36 -19.01
CA ASN A 176 -12.38 -7.23 -19.63
C ASN A 176 -11.91 -5.86 -19.10
N ASN A 177 -11.02 -5.83 -18.11
CA ASN A 177 -10.50 -4.61 -17.54
C ASN A 177 -9.08 -4.34 -18.04
N ASP A 178 -8.68 -3.08 -18.06
CA ASP A 178 -7.31 -2.67 -18.31
C ASP A 178 -6.45 -2.97 -17.06
N VAL A 179 -5.64 -4.01 -17.13
CA VAL A 179 -4.75 -4.43 -16.04
C VAL A 179 -3.32 -4.08 -16.40
N ARG A 180 -2.64 -3.33 -15.56
CA ARG A 180 -1.26 -2.89 -15.78
C ARG A 180 -0.38 -3.20 -14.58
N LEU A 181 0.92 -3.33 -14.82
CA LEU A 181 1.94 -3.57 -13.81
C LEU A 181 2.78 -2.30 -13.61
N VAL A 182 2.89 -1.86 -12.36
CA VAL A 182 3.77 -0.78 -11.90
C VAL A 182 4.32 -1.14 -10.52
N PRO A 183 5.41 -0.55 -10.05
CA PRO A 183 5.91 -0.81 -8.69
C PRO A 183 4.91 -0.38 -7.60
N ASP A 184 5.18 -0.77 -6.33
CA ASP A 184 4.46 -0.17 -5.19
C ASP A 184 4.54 1.35 -5.27
N ILE A 185 3.41 2.04 -5.04
CA ILE A 185 3.30 3.49 -5.23
C ILE A 185 4.27 4.28 -4.35
N VAL A 186 4.70 3.75 -3.20
CA VAL A 186 5.68 4.39 -2.32
C VAL A 186 7.02 4.55 -3.02
N LEU A 187 7.35 3.69 -3.98
CA LEU A 187 8.56 3.80 -4.80
C LEU A 187 8.51 4.97 -5.82
N SER A 188 7.36 5.63 -5.98
CA SER A 188 7.27 6.89 -6.74
C SER A 188 7.74 8.11 -5.95
N VAL A 189 7.91 7.98 -4.65
CA VAL A 189 8.40 9.05 -3.81
C VAL A 189 9.92 9.12 -3.96
N GLN A 190 10.41 10.16 -4.64
CA GLN A 190 11.83 10.46 -4.65
C GLN A 190 12.23 10.89 -3.24
N GLY A 191 13.30 10.31 -2.71
CA GLY A 191 13.86 10.72 -1.42
C GLY A 191 14.14 12.22 -1.45
N GLU A 192 13.76 12.91 -0.38
CA GLU A 192 14.24 14.29 -0.18
C GLU A 192 15.77 14.21 -0.05
N ASP A 193 16.47 14.84 -0.97
CA ASP A 193 17.94 14.87 -1.05
C ASP A 193 18.55 15.36 0.26
N ASP A 194 19.76 14.90 0.55
CA ASP A 194 20.66 15.12 1.68
C ASP A 194 20.66 13.99 2.72
N ALA A 195 20.77 12.75 2.26
CA ALA A 195 21.20 11.69 3.15
C ALA A 195 22.68 11.89 3.51
N ASP A 196 22.95 12.52 4.66
CA ASP A 196 24.28 12.43 5.29
C ASP A 196 24.51 10.98 5.74
N PHE A 197 25.07 10.19 4.84
CA PHE A 197 25.37 8.79 5.09
C PHE A 197 26.46 8.57 6.16
N ALA A 198 27.22 9.60 6.48
CA ALA A 198 28.30 9.53 7.47
C ALA A 198 27.81 9.45 8.93
N GLY A 199 26.58 9.93 9.20
CA GLY A 199 25.95 9.92 10.52
C GLY A 199 25.13 8.66 10.86
N ARG A 200 25.05 7.65 9.98
CA ARG A 200 24.26 6.43 10.22
C ARG A 200 24.86 5.56 11.33
N HIS A 201 24.00 5.13 12.26
CA HIS A 201 24.40 4.30 13.41
C HIS A 201 23.32 3.28 13.77
N GLY A 202 23.71 2.26 14.52
CA GLY A 202 22.81 1.20 14.99
C GLY A 202 22.25 0.32 13.90
N VAL A 203 21.63 -0.79 14.30
CA VAL A 203 20.89 -1.71 13.44
C VAL A 203 19.42 -1.67 13.80
N LEU A 204 18.54 -1.49 12.81
CA LEU A 204 17.09 -1.61 12.98
C LEU A 204 16.62 -3.00 12.61
N LEU A 205 15.96 -3.67 13.53
CA LEU A 205 15.23 -4.90 13.31
C LEU A 205 13.74 -4.56 13.12
N CYS A 206 13.33 -4.37 11.87
CA CYS A 206 11.94 -4.06 11.53
C CYS A 206 11.17 -5.35 11.28
N MET A 207 10.71 -5.99 12.36
CA MET A 207 10.21 -7.35 12.35
C MET A 207 8.74 -7.43 12.74
N ARG A 208 8.00 -8.29 12.02
CA ARG A 208 6.58 -8.58 12.31
C ARG A 208 6.38 -9.13 13.72
N ASN A 209 5.34 -8.63 14.36
CA ASN A 209 4.84 -9.17 15.64
C ASN A 209 3.31 -9.34 15.63
N ASP A 210 2.71 -9.49 14.45
CA ASP A 210 1.27 -9.65 14.24
C ASP A 210 0.91 -11.11 13.87
N VAL A 211 -0.37 -11.33 13.54
CA VAL A 211 -0.92 -12.66 13.17
C VAL A 211 -0.29 -13.29 11.93
N GLU A 212 0.39 -12.51 11.10
CA GLU A 212 1.13 -12.99 9.94
C GLU A 212 2.60 -13.33 10.27
N LYS A 213 3.01 -13.29 11.55
CA LYS A 213 4.35 -13.68 12.00
C LYS A 213 4.60 -15.16 11.70
N THR A 214 5.64 -15.46 10.93
CA THR A 214 6.09 -16.84 10.64
C THR A 214 7.45 -17.15 11.23
N MET A 215 8.22 -16.13 11.55
CA MET A 215 9.55 -16.29 12.09
C MET A 215 9.52 -16.96 13.47
N THR A 216 10.33 -18.01 13.64
CA THR A 216 10.50 -18.69 14.92
C THR A 216 11.32 -17.85 15.89
N ASP A 217 11.19 -18.13 17.18
CA ASP A 217 11.99 -17.43 18.21
C ASP A 217 13.49 -17.73 18.06
N SER A 218 13.86 -18.94 17.60
CA SER A 218 15.26 -19.28 17.32
C SER A 218 15.83 -18.48 16.14
N SER A 219 15.07 -18.32 15.05
CA SER A 219 15.49 -17.46 13.92
C SER A 219 15.63 -16.01 14.36
N ARG A 220 14.71 -15.52 15.21
CA ARG A 220 14.79 -14.17 15.76
C ARG A 220 16.04 -13.95 16.60
N GLN A 221 16.36 -14.90 17.51
CA GLN A 221 17.59 -14.85 18.31
C GLN A 221 18.86 -14.87 17.46
N MET A 222 18.87 -15.68 16.40
CA MET A 222 19.99 -15.71 15.45
C MET A 222 20.16 -14.34 14.76
N ILE A 223 19.08 -13.71 14.30
CA ILE A 223 19.14 -12.38 13.68
C ILE A 223 19.61 -11.31 14.69
N GLU A 224 19.19 -11.39 15.95
CA GLU A 224 19.68 -10.51 17.02
C GLU A 224 21.18 -10.67 17.25
N GLN A 225 21.70 -11.89 17.20
CA GLN A 225 23.16 -12.16 17.31
C GLN A 225 23.92 -11.58 16.11
N VAL A 226 23.37 -11.71 14.90
CA VAL A 226 23.94 -11.08 13.70
C VAL A 226 23.95 -9.56 13.84
N ALA A 227 22.84 -8.96 14.28
CA ALA A 227 22.73 -7.52 14.49
C ALA A 227 23.72 -7.01 15.55
N ALA A 228 23.80 -7.69 16.70
CA ALA A 228 24.74 -7.36 17.79
C ALA A 228 26.21 -7.48 17.38
N GLY A 229 26.51 -8.40 16.44
CA GLY A 229 27.86 -8.54 15.86
C GLY A 229 28.25 -7.38 14.93
N ILE A 230 27.28 -6.63 14.42
CA ILE A 230 27.49 -5.46 13.55
C ILE A 230 27.54 -4.19 14.40
N ASP A 231 26.57 -4.04 15.27
CA ASP A 231 26.45 -2.90 16.18
C ASP A 231 25.71 -3.34 17.46
N PRO A 232 26.30 -3.22 18.65
CA PRO A 232 25.64 -3.58 19.90
C PRO A 232 24.41 -2.72 20.21
N GLU A 233 24.29 -1.56 19.56
CA GLU A 233 23.13 -0.66 19.68
C GLU A 233 22.05 -1.02 18.64
N PHE A 234 21.66 -2.29 18.53
CA PHE A 234 20.50 -2.65 17.73
C PHE A 234 19.19 -2.39 18.48
N ARG A 235 18.14 -2.04 17.74
CA ARG A 235 16.81 -1.79 18.29
C ARG A 235 15.72 -2.37 17.40
N TYR A 236 14.59 -2.66 18.01
CA TYR A 236 13.38 -3.08 17.29
C TYR A 236 12.57 -1.87 16.83
N THR A 237 11.99 -2.02 15.65
CA THR A 237 10.97 -1.12 15.12
C THR A 237 9.91 -1.93 14.37
N ASP A 238 8.81 -1.31 14.02
CA ASP A 238 7.77 -1.91 13.17
C ASP A 238 7.17 -0.84 12.25
N THR A 239 6.59 -1.27 11.14
CA THR A 239 5.75 -0.43 10.27
C THR A 239 4.30 -0.36 10.72
N THR A 240 4.00 -0.80 11.94
CA THR A 240 2.69 -0.68 12.59
C THR A 240 2.85 -0.06 13.97
N VAL A 241 2.01 0.91 14.31
CA VAL A 241 1.93 1.47 15.67
C VAL A 241 0.78 0.86 16.45
N ASP A 242 0.75 1.06 17.78
CA ASP A 242 -0.27 0.51 18.68
C ASP A 242 -1.68 0.91 18.21
N SER A 243 -2.58 -0.07 18.12
CA SER A 243 -3.97 0.09 17.68
C SER A 243 -4.80 1.07 18.52
N LYS A 244 -4.36 1.38 19.75
CA LYS A 244 -5.01 2.41 20.59
C LYS A 244 -4.97 3.81 19.98
N TYR A 245 -4.09 4.05 19.00
CA TYR A 245 -4.01 5.32 18.28
C TYR A 245 -4.97 5.44 17.09
N ALA A 246 -5.68 4.35 16.73
CA ALA A 246 -6.72 4.43 15.71
C ALA A 246 -8.00 5.12 16.23
N PRO A 247 -8.78 5.83 15.39
CA PRO A 247 -8.51 6.11 13.97
C PRO A 247 -7.41 7.16 13.78
N ILE A 248 -6.58 6.97 12.76
CA ILE A 248 -5.51 7.90 12.40
C ILE A 248 -6.01 8.86 11.31
N SER A 249 -5.92 10.17 11.57
CA SER A 249 -6.18 11.18 10.55
C SER A 249 -5.09 11.17 9.48
N GLN A 250 -5.40 11.65 8.28
CA GLN A 250 -4.42 11.74 7.18
C GLN A 250 -3.18 12.56 7.56
N GLU A 251 -3.36 13.67 8.28
CA GLU A 251 -2.23 14.50 8.73
C GLU A 251 -1.35 13.74 9.74
N ARG A 252 -1.97 13.03 10.70
CA ARG A 252 -1.23 12.20 11.64
C ARG A 252 -0.54 11.02 10.95
N GLY A 253 -1.19 10.39 9.97
CA GLY A 253 -0.62 9.33 9.14
C GLY A 253 0.62 9.80 8.39
N LYS A 254 0.53 10.96 7.74
CA LYS A 254 1.67 11.61 7.07
C LYS A 254 2.85 11.83 8.04
N GLN A 255 2.58 12.38 9.24
CA GLN A 255 3.65 12.61 10.22
C GLN A 255 4.32 11.30 10.66
N LEU A 256 3.54 10.25 10.93
CA LEU A 256 4.07 8.93 11.29
C LEU A 256 4.95 8.33 10.18
N VAL A 257 4.59 8.56 8.93
CA VAL A 257 5.39 8.12 7.77
C VAL A 257 6.72 8.87 7.73
N LEU A 258 6.69 10.20 7.83
CA LEU A 258 7.89 11.02 7.79
C LEU A 258 8.82 10.69 8.97
N ASP A 259 8.28 10.55 10.19
CA ASP A 259 9.05 10.15 11.37
C ASP A 259 9.70 8.76 11.15
N LYS A 260 8.98 7.83 10.50
CA LYS A 260 9.51 6.49 10.21
C LYS A 260 10.59 6.53 9.16
N TRP A 261 10.44 7.30 8.08
CA TRP A 261 11.50 7.48 7.08
C TRP A 261 12.76 8.09 7.69
N GLU A 262 12.59 9.07 8.57
CA GLU A 262 13.72 9.67 9.29
C GLU A 262 14.43 8.64 10.20
N GLU A 263 13.67 7.77 10.89
CA GLU A 263 14.24 6.67 11.68
C GLU A 263 15.07 5.72 10.80
N PHE A 264 14.59 5.37 9.61
CA PHE A 264 15.29 4.49 8.66
C PHE A 264 16.54 5.19 8.08
N LYS A 265 16.42 6.46 7.73
CA LYS A 265 17.53 7.28 7.19
C LYS A 265 18.74 7.32 8.11
N HIS A 266 18.54 7.27 9.43
CA HIS A 266 19.62 7.29 10.41
C HIS A 266 20.19 5.90 10.73
N ALA A 267 19.57 4.82 10.30
CA ALA A 267 20.05 3.48 10.56
C ALA A 267 21.25 3.11 9.68
N ARG A 268 22.23 2.43 10.27
CA ARG A 268 23.39 1.88 9.56
C ARG A 268 23.02 0.66 8.72
N LEU A 269 22.07 -0.13 9.23
CA LEU A 269 21.53 -1.32 8.57
C LEU A 269 20.10 -1.55 9.03
N VAL A 270 19.25 -2.02 8.13
CA VAL A 270 17.91 -2.55 8.44
C VAL A 270 17.89 -4.05 8.12
N ILE A 271 17.33 -4.87 9.03
CA ILE A 271 16.94 -6.24 8.74
C ILE A 271 15.43 -6.34 8.92
N THR A 272 14.71 -6.83 7.92
CA THR A 272 13.24 -6.74 7.93
C THR A 272 12.55 -7.91 7.23
N ASP A 273 11.41 -8.36 7.79
CA ASP A 273 10.44 -9.24 7.14
C ASP A 273 9.17 -8.48 6.71
N ARG A 274 9.20 -7.13 6.84
CA ARG A 274 8.15 -6.23 6.40
C ARG A 274 8.43 -5.72 4.99
N LEU A 275 7.43 -5.81 4.10
CA LEU A 275 7.53 -5.26 2.74
C LEU A 275 7.86 -3.77 2.78
N HIS A 276 7.11 -2.97 3.55
CA HIS A 276 7.39 -1.54 3.66
C HIS A 276 8.67 -1.24 4.46
N GLY A 277 9.19 -2.17 5.27
CA GLY A 277 10.54 -2.05 5.83
C GLY A 277 11.61 -2.04 4.73
N MET A 278 11.49 -2.93 3.74
CA MET A 278 12.36 -2.96 2.57
C MET A 278 12.18 -1.69 1.69
N ILE A 279 10.93 -1.31 1.40
CA ILE A 279 10.63 -0.12 0.58
C ILE A 279 11.15 1.16 1.25
N PHE A 280 10.95 1.34 2.56
CA PHE A 280 11.44 2.51 3.28
C PHE A 280 12.97 2.57 3.28
N SER A 281 13.63 1.41 3.43
CA SER A 281 15.09 1.33 3.28
C SER A 281 15.54 1.73 1.88
N ALA A 282 14.82 1.30 0.84
CA ALA A 282 15.14 1.65 -0.54
C ALA A 282 15.06 3.16 -0.78
N ILE A 283 13.93 3.80 -0.44
CA ILE A 283 13.73 5.24 -0.70
C ILE A 283 14.59 6.16 0.18
N THR A 284 15.08 5.66 1.33
CA THR A 284 15.99 6.40 2.22
C THR A 284 17.47 6.08 1.98
N GLY A 285 17.78 5.25 0.97
CA GLY A 285 19.15 4.83 0.66
C GLY A 285 19.81 4.03 1.80
N THR A 286 19.04 3.34 2.65
CA THR A 286 19.55 2.64 3.82
C THR A 286 19.90 1.20 3.47
N PRO A 287 21.11 0.71 3.77
CA PRO A 287 21.46 -0.69 3.62
C PRO A 287 20.43 -1.60 4.28
N CYS A 288 19.90 -2.58 3.54
CA CYS A 288 18.81 -3.43 4.02
C CYS A 288 18.99 -4.89 3.60
N VAL A 289 18.73 -5.80 4.53
CA VAL A 289 18.49 -7.22 4.25
C VAL A 289 17.03 -7.53 4.48
N ALA A 290 16.30 -7.76 3.41
CA ALA A 290 14.91 -8.19 3.45
C ALA A 290 14.82 -9.71 3.53
N LEU A 291 13.96 -10.20 4.42
CA LEU A 291 13.69 -11.62 4.65
C LEU A 291 12.32 -11.94 4.08
N ASN A 292 12.20 -13.09 3.41
CA ASN A 292 10.89 -13.49 2.90
C ASN A 292 9.90 -13.78 4.03
N ASN A 293 8.63 -13.64 3.71
CA ASN A 293 7.52 -13.91 4.62
C ASN A 293 6.61 -15.02 4.06
N SER A 294 5.65 -15.48 4.85
CA SER A 294 4.75 -16.60 4.53
C SER A 294 3.98 -16.46 3.22
N ASN A 295 3.71 -15.23 2.79
CA ASN A 295 2.90 -14.97 1.59
C ASN A 295 3.73 -14.53 0.37
N GLY A 296 5.08 -14.50 0.50
CA GLY A 296 6.00 -14.18 -0.58
C GLY A 296 6.01 -12.73 -1.04
N LYS A 297 5.21 -11.84 -0.43
CA LYS A 297 5.06 -10.44 -0.90
C LYS A 297 6.38 -9.68 -0.92
N VAL A 298 7.27 -9.93 0.05
CA VAL A 298 8.58 -9.28 0.12
C VAL A 298 9.44 -9.67 -1.08
N GLY A 299 9.52 -10.98 -1.39
CA GLY A 299 10.27 -11.48 -2.53
C GLY A 299 9.69 -10.99 -3.87
N PHE A 300 8.37 -10.91 -4.00
CA PHE A 300 7.74 -10.42 -5.22
C PHE A 300 8.04 -8.94 -5.48
N GLU A 301 8.02 -8.11 -4.45
CA GLU A 301 8.34 -6.69 -4.56
C GLU A 301 9.84 -6.44 -4.71
N TYR A 302 10.69 -7.31 -4.14
CA TYR A 302 12.14 -7.24 -4.28
C TYR A 302 12.59 -7.26 -5.75
N GLU A 303 11.85 -7.87 -6.66
CA GLU A 303 12.16 -7.89 -8.09
C GLU A 303 12.32 -6.48 -8.70
N TRP A 304 11.63 -5.46 -8.16
CA TRP A 304 11.83 -4.06 -8.54
C TRP A 304 13.10 -3.44 -7.95
N LEU A 305 13.60 -3.98 -6.85
CA LEU A 305 14.70 -3.41 -6.05
C LEU A 305 16.02 -4.18 -6.16
N LYS A 306 16.04 -5.31 -6.86
CA LYS A 306 17.20 -6.23 -6.93
C LYS A 306 18.46 -5.61 -7.53
N ASP A 307 18.30 -4.55 -8.34
CA ASP A 307 19.43 -3.84 -8.94
C ASP A 307 20.00 -2.74 -8.03
N LEU A 308 19.37 -2.49 -6.86
CA LEU A 308 19.89 -1.59 -5.84
C LEU A 308 20.95 -2.35 -5.00
N PRO A 309 22.23 -1.93 -5.03
CA PRO A 309 23.30 -2.73 -4.42
C PRO A 309 23.23 -2.78 -2.89
N TYR A 310 22.50 -1.85 -2.28
CA TYR A 310 22.30 -1.76 -0.83
C TYR A 310 21.03 -2.46 -0.33
N ILE A 311 20.25 -3.09 -1.23
CA ILE A 311 19.08 -3.90 -0.87
C ILE A 311 19.38 -5.37 -1.16
N GLY A 312 19.46 -6.20 -0.13
CA GLY A 312 19.63 -7.63 -0.22
C GLY A 312 18.35 -8.37 0.13
N PHE A 313 18.20 -9.58 -0.40
CA PHE A 313 17.06 -10.45 -0.11
C PHE A 313 17.53 -11.85 0.27
N VAL A 314 16.90 -12.43 1.29
CA VAL A 314 17.14 -13.81 1.72
C VAL A 314 15.77 -14.50 1.82
N ASP A 315 15.61 -15.56 1.04
CA ASP A 315 14.35 -16.32 0.96
C ASP A 315 14.10 -17.16 2.22
N ASP A 316 15.13 -17.83 2.73
CA ASP A 316 15.05 -18.64 3.95
C ASP A 316 15.59 -17.85 5.16
N SER A 317 14.69 -17.33 5.98
CA SER A 317 15.03 -16.59 7.20
C SER A 317 15.71 -17.43 8.30
N THR A 318 15.88 -18.73 8.09
CA THR A 318 16.62 -19.64 8.99
C THR A 318 18.08 -19.84 8.54
N ASP A 319 18.44 -19.40 7.33
CA ASP A 319 19.80 -19.52 6.80
C ASP A 319 20.70 -18.38 7.30
N GLU A 320 21.33 -18.58 8.45
CA GLU A 320 22.28 -17.63 9.04
C GLU A 320 23.41 -17.24 8.08
N THR A 321 23.93 -18.22 7.34
CA THR A 321 25.04 -18.01 6.40
C THR A 321 24.63 -17.05 5.26
N ALA A 322 23.43 -17.25 4.70
CA ALA A 322 22.88 -16.39 3.67
C ALA A 322 22.63 -14.97 4.22
N ILE A 323 22.10 -14.83 5.43
CA ILE A 323 21.87 -13.54 6.09
C ILE A 323 23.18 -12.80 6.30
N ILE A 324 24.20 -13.44 6.89
CA ILE A 324 25.52 -12.83 7.11
C ILE A 324 26.16 -12.41 5.78
N LYS A 325 26.04 -13.25 4.75
CA LYS A 325 26.55 -12.92 3.41
C LYS A 325 25.83 -11.70 2.83
N ALA A 326 24.48 -11.64 2.90
CA ALA A 326 23.69 -10.52 2.42
C ALA A 326 24.07 -9.23 3.16
N VAL A 327 24.19 -9.28 4.49
CA VAL A 327 24.64 -8.15 5.31
C VAL A 327 25.99 -7.60 4.83
N LYS A 328 26.97 -8.49 4.62
CA LYS A 328 28.31 -8.06 4.14
C LYS A 328 28.23 -7.38 2.77
N ILE A 329 27.38 -7.88 1.86
CA ILE A 329 27.21 -7.30 0.53
C ILE A 329 26.59 -5.90 0.63
N VAL A 330 25.44 -5.76 1.29
CA VAL A 330 24.73 -4.48 1.35
C VAL A 330 25.52 -3.42 2.12
N MET A 331 26.26 -3.80 3.17
CA MET A 331 27.11 -2.91 3.94
C MET A 331 28.34 -2.44 3.13
N ALA A 332 28.91 -3.31 2.27
CA ALA A 332 30.04 -2.97 1.41
C ALA A 332 29.62 -2.07 0.24
N ALA A 333 28.40 -2.19 -0.23
CA ALA A 333 27.87 -1.35 -1.29
C ALA A 333 27.70 0.10 -0.85
N GLY A 334 27.46 0.30 0.45
CA GLY A 334 27.15 1.63 1.00
C GLY A 334 25.81 2.16 0.49
N SER A 335 25.51 3.38 0.85
CA SER A 335 24.29 4.04 0.41
C SER A 335 24.47 4.65 -0.98
N THR A 336 23.47 4.48 -1.84
CA THR A 336 23.38 5.16 -3.13
C THR A 336 22.07 5.90 -3.22
N ASP A 337 22.06 6.97 -4.03
CA ASP A 337 20.85 7.73 -4.29
C ASP A 337 19.78 6.82 -4.95
N PHE A 338 18.62 6.74 -4.33
CA PHE A 338 17.47 5.98 -4.85
C PHE A 338 17.00 6.49 -6.21
N ALA A 339 17.09 7.82 -6.46
CA ALA A 339 16.69 8.40 -7.73
C ALA A 339 17.49 7.80 -8.91
N SER A 340 18.74 7.34 -8.66
CA SER A 340 19.56 6.69 -9.68
C SER A 340 18.99 5.35 -10.18
N ALA A 341 18.06 4.74 -9.44
CA ALA A 341 17.37 3.50 -9.84
C ALA A 341 16.42 3.72 -11.03
N GLY A 342 15.97 4.96 -11.27
CA GLY A 342 15.09 5.32 -12.38
C GLY A 342 13.75 4.58 -12.36
N LEU A 343 13.22 4.25 -11.18
CA LEU A 343 11.95 3.55 -11.02
C LEU A 343 10.74 4.42 -11.39
N ASP A 344 10.88 5.73 -11.36
CA ASP A 344 9.89 6.72 -11.77
C ASP A 344 9.32 6.45 -13.16
N ARG A 345 10.17 6.01 -14.11
CA ARG A 345 9.77 5.65 -15.48
C ARG A 345 8.67 4.59 -15.54
N HIS A 346 8.58 3.72 -14.54
CA HIS A 346 7.60 2.63 -14.51
C HIS A 346 6.19 3.09 -14.14
N PHE A 347 6.03 4.30 -13.59
CA PHE A 347 4.72 4.87 -13.25
C PHE A 347 4.03 5.57 -14.43
N GLY A 348 4.67 5.70 -15.59
CA GLY A 348 4.08 6.31 -16.78
C GLY A 348 2.66 5.80 -17.10
N PRO A 349 2.40 4.49 -17.10
CA PRO A 349 1.06 3.95 -17.34
C PRO A 349 -0.01 4.45 -16.37
N LEU A 350 0.35 4.69 -15.09
CA LEU A 350 -0.55 5.22 -14.07
C LEU A 350 -0.74 6.74 -14.23
N VAL A 351 0.35 7.48 -14.42
CA VAL A 351 0.34 8.94 -14.58
C VAL A 351 -0.53 9.35 -15.77
N THR A 352 -0.54 8.60 -16.87
CA THR A 352 -1.39 8.89 -18.05
C THR A 352 -2.90 8.84 -17.77
N LEU A 353 -3.33 8.26 -16.67
CA LEU A 353 -4.74 8.21 -16.25
C LEU A 353 -5.12 9.32 -15.26
N ILE A 354 -4.15 10.10 -14.80
CA ILE A 354 -4.35 11.27 -13.93
C ILE A 354 -4.48 12.51 -14.85
N PRO A 355 -5.69 13.08 -14.99
CA PRO A 355 -5.93 14.17 -15.93
C PRO A 355 -5.43 15.50 -15.40
#